data_53935aeb99c00d223e5b39b0ad2fd844
#
_entry.id   53935aeb99c00d223e5b39b0ad2fd844
#
_cell.length_a   1.000
_cell.length_b   1.000
_cell.length_c   1.000
_cell.angle_alpha   90.00
_cell.angle_beta   90.00
_cell.angle_gamma   90.00
#
_symmetry.space_group_name_H-M   'P 1'
#
loop_
_entity.id
_entity.type
_entity.pdbx_description
1 polymer ?
#
loop_
_entity_poly.entity_id
_entity_poly.type
_entity_poly.pdbx_seq_one_letter_code
_entity_poly.pdbx_strand_id
1 'polypeptide(L)'
;METPIRFTTQGLVIKELNVGENDRLVTIFTKDYGILKAYASGVKSIKSKRSAACSLLTYSSFTLNRKGDNHRITEAEAISSFFTMGMDVEILSLCQYFCELSSVFVEAMNPNKEFLRLILNSLHFLTKENKYPPFIKAITEFRIAVISGYRPDLLACRNCGKFEDDVMFLNLRDGEILCKDCTENYEDLIPLDRTSLTALRHITY
;
A
#
# COMPACT_ATOMS: atom_id res chain seq x y z
N MET A 1 -2.51 -35.51 -14.88
CA MET A 1 -1.75 -34.24 -15.02
C MET A 1 -2.77 -33.11 -14.95
N GLU A 2 -2.70 -32.25 -13.94
CA GLU A 2 -3.60 -31.07 -13.88
C GLU A 2 -3.30 -30.11 -15.02
N THR A 3 -4.34 -29.73 -15.75
CA THR A 3 -4.23 -28.73 -16.82
C THR A 3 -3.95 -27.36 -16.17
N PRO A 4 -2.97 -26.59 -16.65
CA PRO A 4 -2.69 -25.27 -16.09
C PRO A 4 -3.88 -24.33 -16.31
N ILE A 5 -4.29 -23.63 -15.24
CA ILE A 5 -5.35 -22.63 -15.33
C ILE A 5 -4.71 -21.31 -15.77
N ARG A 6 -5.18 -20.75 -16.88
CA ARG A 6 -4.75 -19.43 -17.39
C ARG A 6 -5.72 -18.35 -16.91
N PHE A 7 -5.18 -17.27 -16.36
CA PHE A 7 -5.95 -16.10 -15.93
C PHE A 7 -5.18 -14.81 -16.13
N THR A 8 -5.89 -13.69 -16.15
CA THR A 8 -5.31 -12.35 -16.32
C THR A 8 -5.70 -11.48 -15.14
N THR A 9 -4.75 -10.66 -14.66
CA THR A 9 -4.98 -9.68 -13.60
C THR A 9 -4.03 -8.50 -13.75
N GLN A 10 -4.37 -7.37 -13.13
CA GLN A 10 -3.48 -6.23 -12.99
C GLN A 10 -2.86 -6.22 -11.60
N GLY A 11 -1.63 -5.72 -11.49
CA GLY A 11 -0.97 -5.64 -10.19
C GLY A 11 0.31 -4.82 -10.23
N LEU A 12 0.74 -4.43 -9.02
CA LEU A 12 2.00 -3.73 -8.76
C LEU A 12 3.08 -4.76 -8.43
N VAL A 13 4.22 -4.69 -9.08
CA VAL A 13 5.41 -5.47 -8.69
C VAL A 13 6.01 -4.84 -7.43
N ILE A 14 5.87 -5.53 -6.30
CA ILE A 14 6.32 -5.06 -4.98
C ILE A 14 7.66 -5.65 -4.54
N LYS A 15 8.10 -6.73 -5.20
CA LYS A 15 9.43 -7.34 -4.98
C LYS A 15 9.86 -8.08 -6.22
N GLU A 16 11.15 -8.01 -6.53
CA GLU A 16 11.79 -8.82 -7.57
C GLU A 16 13.04 -9.50 -7.04
N LEU A 17 13.24 -10.74 -7.43
CA LEU A 17 14.44 -11.53 -7.12
C LEU A 17 14.96 -12.15 -8.42
N ASN A 18 16.25 -12.00 -8.67
CA ASN A 18 16.90 -12.67 -9.79
C ASN A 18 17.03 -14.17 -9.49
N VAL A 19 16.63 -15.00 -10.44
CA VAL A 19 16.73 -16.45 -10.38
C VAL A 19 17.55 -16.90 -11.60
N GLY A 20 18.76 -17.38 -11.33
CA GLY A 20 19.68 -17.69 -12.40
C GLY A 20 20.06 -16.49 -13.28
N GLU A 21 20.45 -16.75 -14.52
CA GLU A 21 20.97 -15.70 -15.42
C GLU A 21 19.86 -14.85 -16.06
N ASN A 22 18.74 -15.47 -16.42
CA ASN A 22 17.73 -14.85 -17.30
C ASN A 22 16.33 -14.69 -16.67
N ASP A 23 16.09 -15.28 -15.52
CA ASP A 23 14.78 -15.37 -14.90
C ASP A 23 14.64 -14.43 -13.70
N ARG A 24 13.40 -14.08 -13.38
CA ARG A 24 13.03 -13.40 -12.13
C ARG A 24 11.89 -14.13 -11.44
N LEU A 25 11.92 -14.14 -10.12
CA LEU A 25 10.76 -14.38 -9.27
C LEU A 25 10.22 -13.02 -8.84
N VAL A 26 8.99 -12.71 -9.22
CA VAL A 26 8.35 -11.44 -8.85
C VAL A 26 7.21 -11.67 -7.86
N THR A 27 7.12 -10.78 -6.89
CA THR A 27 5.95 -10.70 -5.98
C THR A 27 5.08 -9.55 -6.48
N ILE A 28 3.82 -9.86 -6.77
CA ILE A 28 2.87 -8.94 -7.37
C ILE A 28 1.72 -8.73 -6.39
N PHE A 29 1.43 -7.49 -6.02
CA PHE A 29 0.19 -7.15 -5.37
C PHE A 29 -0.90 -6.96 -6.43
N THR A 30 -1.74 -7.96 -6.58
CA THR A 30 -2.73 -8.02 -7.65
C THR A 30 -4.09 -7.47 -7.21
N LYS A 31 -4.85 -6.99 -8.18
CA LYS A 31 -6.20 -6.45 -7.99
C LYS A 31 -7.20 -7.52 -7.54
N ASP A 32 -7.06 -8.75 -8.06
CA ASP A 32 -8.11 -9.77 -7.98
C ASP A 32 -7.72 -10.98 -7.11
N TYR A 33 -6.43 -11.12 -6.75
CA TYR A 33 -5.91 -12.31 -6.05
C TYR A 33 -4.99 -11.98 -4.87
N GLY A 34 -4.97 -10.72 -4.38
CA GLY A 34 -4.05 -10.33 -3.31
C GLY A 34 -2.58 -10.46 -3.75
N ILE A 35 -1.71 -10.94 -2.87
CA ILE A 35 -0.30 -11.10 -3.17
C ILE A 35 -0.03 -12.45 -3.83
N LEU A 36 0.61 -12.42 -5.00
CA LEU A 36 1.07 -13.58 -5.75
C LEU A 36 2.58 -13.56 -5.94
N LYS A 37 3.20 -14.75 -5.88
CA LYS A 37 4.58 -14.96 -6.34
C LYS A 37 4.54 -15.68 -7.69
N ALA A 38 5.23 -15.14 -8.70
CA ALA A 38 5.20 -15.69 -10.04
C ALA A 38 6.58 -15.70 -10.70
N TYR A 39 6.88 -16.76 -11.42
CA TYR A 39 8.11 -16.89 -12.22
C TYR A 39 7.95 -16.17 -13.56
N ALA A 40 8.93 -15.33 -13.89
CA ALA A 40 9.07 -14.64 -15.17
C ALA A 40 10.32 -15.14 -15.89
N SER A 41 10.17 -16.18 -16.72
CA SER A 41 11.30 -16.81 -17.42
C SER A 41 11.77 -15.96 -18.59
N GLY A 42 13.11 -15.84 -18.78
CA GLY A 42 13.74 -15.09 -19.87
C GLY A 42 13.51 -13.58 -19.80
N VAL A 43 13.07 -13.06 -18.68
CA VAL A 43 12.67 -11.65 -18.54
C VAL A 43 13.85 -10.68 -18.50
N LYS A 44 15.05 -11.16 -18.12
CA LYS A 44 16.29 -10.35 -18.08
C LYS A 44 16.98 -10.21 -19.44
N SER A 45 16.54 -10.98 -20.43
CA SER A 45 17.07 -10.84 -21.79
C SER A 45 16.78 -9.45 -22.34
N ILE A 46 17.78 -8.81 -22.98
CA ILE A 46 17.68 -7.49 -23.62
C ILE A 46 16.51 -7.41 -24.62
N LYS A 47 16.17 -8.53 -25.22
CA LYS A 47 15.05 -8.63 -26.19
C LYS A 47 13.67 -8.85 -25.54
N SER A 48 13.62 -9.00 -24.21
CA SER A 48 12.37 -9.31 -23.52
C SER A 48 11.47 -8.09 -23.40
N LYS A 49 10.35 -8.08 -24.12
CA LYS A 49 9.30 -7.07 -23.99
C LYS A 49 8.64 -7.03 -22.59
N ARG A 50 8.80 -8.10 -21.79
CA ARG A 50 8.24 -8.22 -20.45
C ARG A 50 9.16 -7.69 -19.34
N SER A 51 10.41 -7.32 -19.66
CA SER A 51 11.40 -6.88 -18.67
C SER A 51 10.90 -5.70 -17.83
N ALA A 52 10.45 -4.66 -18.48
CA ALA A 52 9.91 -3.46 -17.82
C ALA A 52 8.65 -3.77 -16.98
N ALA A 53 7.72 -4.59 -17.52
CA ALA A 53 6.49 -4.96 -16.84
C ALA A 53 6.72 -5.80 -15.57
N CYS A 54 7.83 -6.53 -15.50
CA CYS A 54 8.23 -7.36 -14.35
C CYS A 54 9.25 -6.68 -13.44
N SER A 55 9.47 -5.38 -13.56
CA SER A 55 10.40 -4.62 -12.71
C SER A 55 9.69 -4.03 -11.49
N LEU A 56 10.46 -3.88 -10.40
CA LEU A 56 9.98 -3.28 -9.15
C LEU A 56 9.30 -1.92 -9.41
N LEU A 57 8.26 -1.59 -8.64
CA LEU A 57 7.48 -0.36 -8.74
C LEU A 57 6.80 -0.16 -10.11
N THR A 58 6.51 -1.25 -10.83
CA THR A 58 5.75 -1.18 -12.08
C THR A 58 4.37 -1.80 -11.90
N TYR A 59 3.33 -1.04 -12.22
CA TYR A 59 1.96 -1.52 -12.30
C TYR A 59 1.71 -2.05 -13.72
N SER A 60 1.30 -3.30 -13.84
CA SER A 60 1.25 -4.01 -15.11
C SER A 60 0.01 -4.89 -15.22
N SER A 61 -0.37 -5.21 -16.46
CA SER A 61 -1.29 -6.30 -16.79
C SER A 61 -0.49 -7.58 -16.97
N PHE A 62 -0.91 -8.67 -16.32
CA PHE A 62 -0.25 -9.96 -16.34
C PHE A 62 -1.20 -11.04 -16.80
N THR A 63 -0.74 -11.91 -17.71
CA THR A 63 -1.36 -13.21 -18.00
C THR A 63 -0.51 -14.28 -17.33
N LEU A 64 -1.12 -15.07 -16.46
CA LEU A 64 -0.47 -16.11 -15.67
C LEU A 64 -1.05 -17.48 -15.97
N ASN A 65 -0.17 -18.49 -15.91
CA ASN A 65 -0.55 -19.89 -15.84
C ASN A 65 -0.30 -20.39 -14.41
N ARG A 66 -1.33 -20.98 -13.79
CA ARG A 66 -1.25 -21.61 -12.47
C ARG A 66 -1.22 -23.12 -12.62
N LYS A 67 -0.27 -23.78 -11.94
CA LYS A 67 -0.24 -25.23 -11.78
C LYS A 67 0.09 -25.57 -10.32
N GLY A 68 -0.89 -26.07 -9.58
CA GLY A 68 -0.81 -26.16 -8.11
C GLY A 68 -0.63 -24.76 -7.53
N ASP A 69 0.40 -24.59 -6.69
CA ASP A 69 0.74 -23.31 -6.06
C ASP A 69 1.73 -22.46 -6.89
N ASN A 70 2.18 -22.99 -8.03
CA ASN A 70 3.16 -22.29 -8.87
C ASN A 70 2.46 -21.42 -9.91
N HIS A 71 2.87 -20.16 -9.98
CA HIS A 71 2.43 -19.22 -11.01
C HIS A 71 3.58 -18.90 -11.95
N ARG A 72 3.31 -18.86 -13.25
CA ARG A 72 4.25 -18.46 -14.30
C ARG A 72 3.66 -17.37 -15.15
N ILE A 73 4.38 -16.27 -15.31
CA ILE A 73 3.99 -15.17 -16.20
C ILE A 73 4.25 -15.60 -17.66
N THR A 74 3.18 -15.62 -18.46
CA THR A 74 3.27 -15.88 -19.91
C THR A 74 3.32 -14.58 -20.70
N GLU A 75 2.53 -13.58 -20.29
CA GLU A 75 2.49 -12.26 -20.90
C GLU A 75 2.49 -11.19 -19.81
N ALA A 76 3.13 -10.07 -20.07
CA ALA A 76 3.12 -8.91 -19.17
C ALA A 76 3.28 -7.63 -20.00
N GLU A 77 2.47 -6.64 -19.70
CA GLU A 77 2.47 -5.32 -20.30
C GLU A 77 2.46 -4.23 -19.22
N ALA A 78 3.43 -3.32 -19.26
CA ALA A 78 3.52 -2.23 -18.30
C ALA A 78 2.45 -1.18 -18.57
N ILE A 79 1.68 -0.84 -17.54
CA ILE A 79 0.66 0.22 -17.57
C ILE A 79 1.27 1.52 -17.07
N SER A 80 1.98 1.46 -15.92
CA SER A 80 2.64 2.62 -15.33
C SER A 80 3.87 2.20 -14.54
N SER A 81 4.98 2.91 -14.69
CA SER A 81 6.17 2.75 -13.83
C SER A 81 6.28 3.93 -12.89
N PHE A 82 6.51 3.64 -11.62
CA PHE A 82 6.79 4.61 -10.57
C PHE A 82 8.29 4.78 -10.32
N PHE A 83 9.12 3.91 -10.88
CA PHE A 83 10.57 4.04 -10.88
C PHE A 83 11.01 4.91 -12.05
N THR A 84 11.90 5.89 -11.77
CA THR A 84 12.59 6.70 -12.77
C THR A 84 14.09 6.70 -12.49
N MET A 85 14.89 6.69 -13.55
CA MET A 85 16.34 6.77 -13.43
C MET A 85 16.72 8.13 -12.82
N GLY A 86 17.57 8.12 -11.77
CA GLY A 86 17.92 9.35 -11.03
C GLY A 86 16.89 9.77 -9.95
N MET A 87 15.93 8.91 -9.62
CA MET A 87 15.02 9.15 -8.50
C MET A 87 15.80 9.36 -7.21
N ASP A 88 15.33 10.32 -6.40
CA ASP A 88 15.88 10.57 -5.07
C ASP A 88 15.81 9.31 -4.19
N VAL A 89 16.89 9.06 -3.43
CA VAL A 89 17.03 7.86 -2.58
C VAL A 89 15.97 7.83 -1.47
N GLU A 90 15.60 9.00 -0.92
CA GLU A 90 14.55 9.09 0.09
C GLU A 90 13.19 8.67 -0.48
N ILE A 91 12.84 9.18 -1.66
CA ILE A 91 11.60 8.82 -2.37
C ILE A 91 11.60 7.33 -2.71
N LEU A 92 12.71 6.79 -3.24
CA LEU A 92 12.82 5.37 -3.56
C LEU A 92 12.65 4.50 -2.32
N SER A 93 13.29 4.87 -1.21
CA SER A 93 13.19 4.14 0.05
C SER A 93 11.77 4.14 0.60
N LEU A 94 11.06 5.27 0.49
CA LEU A 94 9.67 5.37 0.91
C LEU A 94 8.74 4.54 0.00
N CYS A 95 8.96 4.52 -1.29
CA CYS A 95 8.23 3.65 -2.22
C CYS A 95 8.44 2.17 -1.90
N GLN A 96 9.66 1.75 -1.59
CA GLN A 96 9.97 0.38 -1.18
C GLN A 96 9.31 0.03 0.17
N TYR A 97 9.34 0.96 1.12
CA TYR A 97 8.65 0.81 2.39
C TYR A 97 7.14 0.55 2.22
N PHE A 98 6.47 1.27 1.33
CA PHE A 98 5.05 0.99 1.03
C PHE A 98 4.82 -0.38 0.38
N CYS A 99 5.76 -0.85 -0.42
CA CYS A 99 5.73 -2.22 -0.94
C CYS A 99 5.90 -3.27 0.16
N GLU A 100 6.76 -3.02 1.16
CA GLU A 100 6.95 -3.89 2.31
C GLU A 100 5.70 -3.93 3.19
N LEU A 101 5.09 -2.77 3.49
CA LEU A 101 3.82 -2.71 4.21
C LEU A 101 2.73 -3.51 3.50
N SER A 102 2.67 -3.45 2.16
CA SER A 102 1.73 -4.26 1.39
C SER A 102 1.93 -5.76 1.63
N SER A 103 3.19 -6.21 1.75
CA SER A 103 3.52 -7.62 2.03
C SER A 103 3.14 -8.07 3.44
N VAL A 104 3.05 -7.14 4.39
CA VAL A 104 2.71 -7.42 5.80
C VAL A 104 1.19 -7.42 6.01
N PHE A 105 0.49 -6.45 5.43
CA PHE A 105 -0.93 -6.22 5.69
C PHE A 105 -1.88 -6.90 4.71
N VAL A 106 -1.38 -7.37 3.56
CA VAL A 106 -2.22 -8.05 2.56
C VAL A 106 -1.85 -9.53 2.49
N GLU A 107 -2.84 -10.37 2.75
CA GLU A 107 -2.68 -11.82 2.68
C GLU A 107 -2.56 -12.32 1.23
N ALA A 108 -1.88 -13.44 1.07
CA ALA A 108 -1.84 -14.15 -0.19
C ALA A 108 -3.25 -14.67 -0.57
N MET A 109 -3.61 -14.54 -1.84
CA MET A 109 -4.90 -14.99 -2.39
C MET A 109 -6.14 -14.29 -1.80
N ASN A 110 -5.94 -13.20 -1.03
CA ASN A 110 -7.04 -12.39 -0.48
C ASN A 110 -7.00 -10.98 -1.10
N PRO A 111 -7.88 -10.66 -2.08
CA PRO A 111 -7.85 -9.38 -2.78
C PRO A 111 -8.22 -8.22 -1.86
N ASN A 112 -7.41 -7.17 -1.86
CA ASN A 112 -7.69 -5.92 -1.17
C ASN A 112 -7.52 -4.73 -2.13
N LYS A 113 -8.59 -4.42 -2.86
CA LYS A 113 -8.58 -3.37 -3.90
C LYS A 113 -8.42 -1.97 -3.31
N GLU A 114 -8.93 -1.74 -2.11
CA GLU A 114 -8.80 -0.44 -1.44
C GLU A 114 -7.35 -0.19 -1.04
N PHE A 115 -6.70 -1.19 -0.46
CA PHE A 115 -5.28 -1.12 -0.10
C PHE A 115 -4.40 -0.92 -1.35
N LEU A 116 -4.64 -1.69 -2.42
CA LEU A 116 -3.89 -1.51 -3.67
C LEU A 116 -4.04 -0.10 -4.23
N ARG A 117 -5.26 0.45 -4.23
CA ARG A 117 -5.53 1.81 -4.68
C ARG A 117 -4.80 2.84 -3.82
N LEU A 118 -4.78 2.66 -2.50
CA LEU A 118 -4.04 3.53 -1.59
C LEU A 118 -2.55 3.57 -1.95
N ILE A 119 -1.92 2.40 -2.10
CA ILE A 119 -0.49 2.31 -2.45
C ILE A 119 -0.20 2.95 -3.80
N LEU A 120 -1.00 2.65 -4.84
CA LEU A 120 -0.82 3.24 -6.17
C LEU A 120 -0.93 4.77 -6.15
N ASN A 121 -1.89 5.32 -5.40
CA ASN A 121 -2.03 6.77 -5.23
C ASN A 121 -0.84 7.38 -4.49
N SER A 122 -0.38 6.74 -3.41
CA SER A 122 0.78 7.21 -2.64
C SER A 122 2.05 7.23 -3.50
N LEU A 123 2.28 6.18 -4.28
CA LEU A 123 3.39 6.14 -5.25
C LEU A 123 3.25 7.23 -6.31
N HIS A 124 2.05 7.47 -6.82
CA HIS A 124 1.78 8.53 -7.80
C HIS A 124 2.10 9.93 -7.24
N PHE A 125 1.61 10.24 -6.04
CA PHE A 125 1.88 11.52 -5.39
C PHE A 125 3.36 11.77 -5.12
N LEU A 126 4.09 10.73 -4.73
CA LEU A 126 5.53 10.82 -4.50
C LEU A 126 6.33 11.00 -5.80
N THR A 127 6.00 10.22 -6.84
CA THR A 127 6.88 10.08 -8.00
C THR A 127 6.48 10.90 -9.22
N LYS A 128 5.22 11.30 -9.32
CA LYS A 128 4.69 12.08 -10.46
C LYS A 128 4.32 13.51 -10.09
N GLU A 129 3.81 13.72 -8.88
CA GLU A 129 3.40 15.04 -8.42
C GLU A 129 4.40 15.69 -7.45
N ASN A 130 5.45 14.98 -7.04
CA ASN A 130 6.49 15.47 -6.13
C ASN A 130 5.91 16.10 -4.84
N LYS A 131 4.88 15.47 -4.28
CA LYS A 131 4.30 15.92 -3.01
C LYS A 131 5.26 15.64 -1.86
N TYR A 132 5.16 16.43 -0.80
CA TYR A 132 6.03 16.38 0.36
C TYR A 132 6.04 14.98 1.01
N PRO A 133 7.19 14.24 0.98
CA PRO A 133 7.24 12.83 1.34
C PRO A 133 6.77 12.52 2.77
N PRO A 134 7.13 13.28 3.83
CA PRO A 134 6.63 13.03 5.19
C PRO A 134 5.12 13.09 5.31
N PHE A 135 4.46 13.97 4.56
CA PHE A 135 3.01 14.10 4.55
C PHE A 135 2.34 12.89 3.89
N ILE A 136 2.86 12.47 2.73
CA ILE A 136 2.36 11.26 2.05
C ILE A 136 2.57 10.02 2.92
N LYS A 137 3.73 9.92 3.60
CA LYS A 137 4.01 8.84 4.55
C LYS A 137 2.96 8.79 5.66
N ALA A 138 2.74 9.91 6.35
CA ALA A 138 1.80 9.98 7.47
C ALA A 138 0.36 9.60 7.07
N ILE A 139 -0.14 10.14 5.94
CA ILE A 139 -1.48 9.81 5.42
C ILE A 139 -1.57 8.33 5.05
N THR A 140 -0.55 7.80 4.37
CA THR A 140 -0.55 6.40 3.91
C THR A 140 -0.56 5.44 5.09
N GLU A 141 0.32 5.64 6.09
CA GLU A 141 0.39 4.81 7.30
C GLU A 141 -0.90 4.85 8.09
N PHE A 142 -1.45 6.03 8.31
CA PHE A 142 -2.71 6.18 9.03
C PHE A 142 -3.87 5.50 8.28
N ARG A 143 -3.95 5.68 6.96
CA ARG A 143 -4.97 5.02 6.15
C ARG A 143 -4.82 3.51 6.11
N ILE A 144 -3.59 2.99 6.10
CA ILE A 144 -3.30 1.55 6.24
C ILE A 144 -3.87 1.04 7.56
N ALA A 145 -3.61 1.73 8.69
CA ALA A 145 -4.16 1.34 9.98
C ALA A 145 -5.70 1.29 9.96
N VAL A 146 -6.35 2.31 9.39
CA VAL A 146 -7.82 2.36 9.24
C VAL A 146 -8.36 1.18 8.44
N ILE A 147 -7.78 0.90 7.26
CA ILE A 147 -8.20 -0.20 6.38
C ILE A 147 -7.96 -1.57 7.03
N SER A 148 -6.92 -1.68 7.87
CA SER A 148 -6.58 -2.91 8.59
C SER A 148 -7.37 -3.13 9.88
N GLY A 149 -8.38 -2.29 10.16
CA GLY A 149 -9.28 -2.45 11.30
C GLY A 149 -8.89 -1.66 12.54
N TYR A 150 -7.80 -0.91 12.53
CA TYR A 150 -7.36 -0.03 13.63
C TYR A 150 -7.90 1.39 13.48
N ARG A 151 -9.19 1.50 13.14
CA ARG A 151 -9.85 2.79 12.93
C ARG A 151 -10.16 3.46 14.26
N PRO A 152 -9.60 4.66 14.55
CA PRO A 152 -9.96 5.40 15.75
C PRO A 152 -11.38 6.00 15.63
N ASP A 153 -12.05 6.17 16.76
CA ASP A 153 -13.29 6.92 16.86
C ASP A 153 -13.00 8.41 17.10
N LEU A 154 -13.08 9.18 16.03
CA LEU A 154 -12.80 10.61 16.02
C LEU A 154 -14.06 11.48 15.90
N LEU A 155 -15.25 10.89 16.03
CA LEU A 155 -16.50 11.64 15.81
C LEU A 155 -16.78 12.64 16.93
N ALA A 156 -16.76 12.18 18.19
CA ALA A 156 -17.11 13.02 19.33
C ALA A 156 -16.38 12.56 20.60
N CYS A 157 -16.35 13.40 21.61
CA CYS A 157 -15.83 13.06 22.92
C CYS A 157 -16.51 11.79 23.45
N ARG A 158 -15.72 10.79 23.78
CA ARG A 158 -16.23 9.49 24.28
C ARG A 158 -17.10 9.61 25.50
N ASN A 159 -16.80 10.55 26.40
CA ASN A 159 -17.47 10.67 27.68
C ASN A 159 -18.75 11.54 27.63
N CYS A 160 -18.72 12.69 26.94
CA CYS A 160 -19.84 13.64 26.95
C CYS A 160 -20.52 13.85 25.60
N GLY A 161 -19.97 13.26 24.50
CA GLY A 161 -20.55 13.42 23.17
C GLY A 161 -20.27 14.79 22.50
N LYS A 162 -19.42 15.65 23.09
CA LYS A 162 -19.06 16.95 22.50
C LYS A 162 -18.34 16.68 21.16
N PHE A 163 -18.90 17.21 20.07
CA PHE A 163 -18.39 16.96 18.72
C PHE A 163 -17.09 17.73 18.44
N GLU A 164 -16.97 18.96 18.92
CA GLU A 164 -15.87 19.86 18.63
C GLU A 164 -15.52 20.73 19.85
N ASP A 165 -14.25 20.99 20.06
CA ASP A 165 -13.70 21.93 21.03
C ASP A 165 -12.51 22.66 20.39
N ASP A 166 -11.97 23.70 21.05
CA ASP A 166 -10.77 24.39 20.58
C ASP A 166 -9.58 23.42 20.47
N VAL A 167 -9.48 22.51 21.45
CA VAL A 167 -8.53 21.39 21.44
C VAL A 167 -9.25 20.13 21.87
N MET A 168 -9.19 19.09 21.07
CA MET A 168 -9.57 17.73 21.44
C MET A 168 -8.32 16.91 21.73
N PHE A 169 -8.46 15.85 22.49
CA PHE A 169 -7.35 15.03 22.93
C PHE A 169 -7.54 13.59 22.44
N LEU A 170 -6.56 13.07 21.69
CA LEU A 170 -6.57 11.70 21.23
C LEU A 170 -5.92 10.80 22.28
N ASN A 171 -6.67 9.82 22.75
CA ASN A 171 -6.17 8.69 23.51
C ASN A 171 -5.74 7.59 22.54
N LEU A 172 -4.42 7.43 22.37
CA LEU A 172 -3.87 6.43 21.45
C LEU A 172 -4.13 5.00 21.91
N ARG A 173 -4.27 4.77 23.22
CA ARG A 173 -4.47 3.44 23.78
C ARG A 173 -5.81 2.85 23.35
N ASP A 174 -6.86 3.66 23.39
CA ASP A 174 -8.23 3.22 23.11
C ASP A 174 -8.71 3.65 21.71
N GLY A 175 -7.95 4.54 21.03
CA GLY A 175 -8.29 5.05 19.71
C GLY A 175 -9.51 5.99 19.73
N GLU A 176 -9.69 6.76 20.81
CA GLU A 176 -10.86 7.62 21.04
C GLU A 176 -10.44 9.06 21.30
N ILE A 177 -11.36 10.02 21.11
CA ILE A 177 -11.11 11.44 21.44
C ILE A 177 -11.90 11.90 22.66
N LEU A 178 -11.30 12.85 23.39
CA LEU A 178 -11.85 13.47 24.59
C LEU A 178 -11.82 15.00 24.43
N CYS A 179 -12.84 15.70 24.94
CA CYS A 179 -12.77 17.15 25.12
C CYS A 179 -11.97 17.51 26.37
N LYS A 180 -11.57 18.76 26.50
CA LYS A 180 -10.77 19.26 27.60
C LYS A 180 -11.36 18.94 28.98
N ASP A 181 -12.68 19.03 29.12
CA ASP A 181 -13.38 18.81 30.39
C ASP A 181 -13.43 17.32 30.83
N CYS A 182 -13.04 16.41 29.94
CA CYS A 182 -13.13 14.97 30.16
C CYS A 182 -11.77 14.27 30.26
N THR A 183 -10.66 15.01 30.39
CA THR A 183 -9.29 14.45 30.38
C THR A 183 -8.76 14.02 31.73
N GLU A 184 -9.40 14.37 32.86
CA GLU A 184 -8.85 14.21 34.22
C GLU A 184 -8.37 12.81 34.60
N ASN A 185 -8.95 11.76 34.03
CA ASN A 185 -8.63 10.37 34.36
C ASN A 185 -7.78 9.67 33.28
N TYR A 186 -7.20 10.41 32.35
CA TYR A 186 -6.45 9.84 31.23
C TYR A 186 -5.02 10.37 31.20
N GLU A 187 -4.09 9.49 30.85
CA GLU A 187 -2.66 9.80 30.69
C GLU A 187 -2.28 9.71 29.19
N ASP A 188 -1.13 10.28 28.84
CA ASP A 188 -0.53 10.19 27.49
C ASP A 188 -1.45 10.63 26.33
N LEU A 189 -2.24 11.68 26.57
CA LEU A 189 -3.15 12.24 25.58
C LEU A 189 -2.42 13.14 24.58
N ILE A 190 -2.73 12.99 23.30
CA ILE A 190 -2.20 13.85 22.23
C ILE A 190 -3.19 14.98 21.92
N PRO A 191 -2.79 16.27 22.12
CA PRO A 191 -3.65 17.38 21.77
C PRO A 191 -3.80 17.50 20.25
N LEU A 192 -5.02 17.64 19.80
CA LEU A 192 -5.41 17.86 18.40
C LEU A 192 -6.12 19.21 18.30
N ASP A 193 -5.54 20.13 17.54
CA ASP A 193 -6.25 21.33 17.15
C ASP A 193 -7.39 21.01 16.15
N ARG A 194 -8.25 21.97 15.90
CA ARG A 194 -9.39 21.81 14.98
C ARG A 194 -8.96 21.39 13.58
N THR A 195 -7.83 21.91 13.08
CA THR A 195 -7.32 21.58 11.73
C THR A 195 -6.84 20.15 11.66
N SER A 196 -6.04 19.72 12.63
CA SER A 196 -5.53 18.35 12.73
C SER A 196 -6.66 17.34 12.90
N LEU A 197 -7.62 17.60 13.76
CA LEU A 197 -8.79 16.74 13.94
C LEU A 197 -9.62 16.61 12.65
N THR A 198 -9.85 17.73 11.95
CA THR A 198 -10.58 17.72 10.67
C THR A 198 -9.84 16.90 9.63
N ALA A 199 -8.51 17.07 9.50
CA ALA A 199 -7.69 16.28 8.60
C ALA A 199 -7.75 14.77 8.92
N LEU A 200 -7.60 14.40 10.20
CA LEU A 200 -7.70 13.01 10.63
C LEU A 200 -9.09 12.41 10.36
N ARG A 201 -10.17 13.15 10.59
CA ARG A 201 -11.52 12.73 10.23
C ARG A 201 -11.65 12.44 8.74
N HIS A 202 -11.17 13.33 7.87
CA HIS A 202 -11.17 13.12 6.42
C HIS A 202 -10.37 11.90 5.96
N ILE A 203 -9.30 11.57 6.67
CA ILE A 203 -8.50 10.38 6.35
C ILE A 203 -9.21 9.12 6.88
N THR A 204 -9.98 9.22 7.95
CA THR A 204 -10.64 8.08 8.63
C THR A 204 -11.95 7.68 7.94
N TYR A 205 -12.78 8.66 7.58
CA TYR A 205 -14.14 8.47 7.06
C TYR A 205 -14.24 8.86 5.59
#